data_d5aed0a7eac5b0cdd280a839611b6f89
#
_entry.id   d5aed0a7eac5b0cdd280a839611b6f89
#
_cell.length_a   1.000
_cell.length_b   1.000
_cell.length_c   1.000
_cell.angle_alpha   90.00
_cell.angle_beta   90.00
_cell.angle_gamma   90.00
#
_symmetry.space_group_name_H-M   'P 1'
#
loop_
_entity.id
_entity.type
_entity.pdbx_description
1 polymer ?
#
loop_
_entity_poly.entity_id
_entity_poly.type
_entity_poly.pdbx_seq_one_letter_code
_entity_poly.pdbx_strand_id
1 'polypeptide(L)'
;MSVYQSQGRIPHKRHVVFRQKNGSLYHEELFGTEGFSSTSSLVYHLRPPTRVRQIGKPWSIRPEIAIQDNLQALSFSSSKVLPHADYIESRKTLFLNHDMSVSIAAPNANLDSYFFKNADADEMIFIHQGSGRLISSYGTVACVYVDYVIMPRGTVYQMEFDTTENRHLIVESHGPIRTPSRYRNNMGQYLEHSPFCERDFKLPQNLETHDEEGEFLLRIKKRGMIYPFLYANHPFDVVGWDGYNYPYGISIFDFEPITGRIHMPPPIHQQFEAKGFVICSFVPRLYDYHPDAIPAPYHHSNIDSDEILYYVDGDFMSRNNIQKGQLTLHPSGIPHGPHPGAIERSIGLSLIHISEPTRPY
;
A
#
# COMPACT_ATOMS: atom_id res chain seq x y z
N MET A 1 0.30 10.80 -1.31
CA MET A 1 -0.74 11.70 -1.87
C MET A 1 -0.39 13.14 -1.54
N SER A 2 -0.79 14.13 -2.34
CA SER A 2 -0.34 15.52 -2.13
C SER A 2 -1.50 16.49 -1.89
N VAL A 3 -2.58 16.02 -1.29
CA VAL A 3 -3.75 16.85 -0.98
C VAL A 3 -3.75 17.13 0.52
N TYR A 4 -3.89 18.41 0.88
CA TYR A 4 -4.04 18.82 2.28
C TYR A 4 -5.31 18.24 2.87
N GLN A 5 -5.21 17.66 4.06
CA GLN A 5 -6.34 17.17 4.84
C GLN A 5 -6.23 17.64 6.29
N SER A 6 -7.36 17.65 6.97
CA SER A 6 -7.42 17.91 8.40
C SER A 6 -8.60 17.19 9.03
N GLN A 7 -8.45 16.74 10.26
CA GLN A 7 -9.53 16.20 11.08
C GLN A 7 -9.44 16.65 12.54
N GLY A 8 -10.56 16.60 13.23
CA GLY A 8 -10.63 16.91 14.65
C GLY A 8 -10.39 18.38 14.97
N ARG A 9 -9.78 18.63 16.12
CA ARG A 9 -9.53 19.99 16.62
C ARG A 9 -8.06 20.36 16.42
N ILE A 10 -7.83 21.43 15.66
CA ILE A 10 -6.50 22.00 15.40
C ILE A 10 -6.51 23.51 15.76
N PRO A 11 -5.36 24.10 16.15
CA PRO A 11 -5.27 25.53 16.38
C PRO A 11 -5.34 26.31 15.06
N HIS A 12 -5.71 27.59 15.13
CA HIS A 12 -5.78 28.46 13.94
C HIS A 12 -4.42 28.68 13.26
N LYS A 13 -3.33 28.60 14.01
CA LYS A 13 -1.96 28.70 13.50
C LYS A 13 -1.14 27.53 14.02
N ARG A 14 -0.15 27.13 13.24
CA ARG A 14 0.83 26.12 13.65
C ARG A 14 1.70 26.65 14.79
N HIS A 15 2.05 25.77 15.70
CA HIS A 15 2.96 26.02 16.81
C HIS A 15 2.59 27.24 17.66
N VAL A 16 1.32 27.31 18.07
CA VAL A 16 0.79 28.30 19.01
C VAL A 16 0.24 27.63 20.25
N VAL A 17 0.05 28.40 21.30
CA VAL A 17 -0.58 27.90 22.53
C VAL A 17 -1.96 27.31 22.20
N PHE A 18 -2.11 26.01 22.39
CA PHE A 18 -3.36 25.28 22.22
C PHE A 18 -3.70 24.54 23.50
N ARG A 19 -4.84 24.88 24.12
CA ARG A 19 -5.19 24.42 25.45
C ARG A 19 -6.39 23.49 25.46
N GLN A 20 -6.30 22.52 26.35
CA GLN A 20 -7.40 21.66 26.76
C GLN A 20 -8.41 22.46 27.65
N LYS A 21 -9.58 21.88 27.84
CA LYS A 21 -10.62 22.51 28.69
C LYS A 21 -10.17 22.71 30.14
N ASN A 22 -9.29 21.87 30.65
CA ASN A 22 -8.72 21.95 31.99
C ASN A 22 -7.56 22.96 32.12
N GLY A 23 -7.19 23.65 31.02
CA GLY A 23 -6.12 24.63 30.97
C GLY A 23 -4.74 24.06 30.61
N SER A 24 -4.53 22.77 30.64
CA SER A 24 -3.27 22.14 30.18
C SER A 24 -3.07 22.30 28.66
N LEU A 25 -1.85 22.12 28.19
CA LEU A 25 -1.55 22.19 26.76
C LEU A 25 -1.93 20.87 26.07
N TYR A 26 -2.35 20.96 24.82
CA TYR A 26 -2.20 19.86 23.87
C TYR A 26 -0.74 19.77 23.42
N HIS A 27 -0.31 18.58 23.06
CA HIS A 27 1.08 18.31 22.67
C HIS A 27 1.16 18.09 21.18
N GLU A 28 1.96 18.92 20.51
CA GLU A 28 2.14 18.92 19.07
C GLU A 28 3.26 17.94 18.68
N GLU A 29 3.00 17.06 17.70
CA GLU A 29 4.00 16.19 17.08
C GLU A 29 4.05 16.46 15.57
N LEU A 30 5.25 16.73 15.05
CA LEU A 30 5.48 16.88 13.61
C LEU A 30 5.92 15.55 13.01
N PHE A 31 5.10 15.00 12.11
CA PHE A 31 5.45 13.89 11.24
C PHE A 31 6.08 14.44 9.96
N GLY A 32 7.37 14.69 9.97
CA GLY A 32 8.13 15.22 8.83
C GLY A 32 8.88 14.12 8.09
N THR A 33 8.87 14.19 6.77
CA THR A 33 9.58 13.27 5.88
C THR A 33 10.78 13.93 5.21
N GLU A 34 11.75 13.12 4.74
CA GLU A 34 12.95 13.56 4.01
C GLU A 34 13.69 14.73 4.71
N GLY A 35 13.93 14.58 6.03
CA GLY A 35 14.61 15.60 6.83
C GLY A 35 13.85 16.93 6.90
N PHE A 36 12.52 16.86 7.01
CA PHE A 36 11.57 17.99 7.04
C PHE A 36 11.46 18.79 5.73
N SER A 37 12.00 18.26 4.63
CA SER A 37 11.97 18.94 3.32
C SER A 37 10.84 18.49 2.40
N SER A 38 10.07 17.46 2.79
CA SER A 38 8.98 16.90 1.99
C SER A 38 7.64 16.96 2.71
N THR A 39 6.72 16.03 2.42
CA THR A 39 5.39 16.00 3.03
C THR A 39 5.47 15.86 4.55
N SER A 40 4.58 16.55 5.24
CA SER A 40 4.48 16.51 6.69
C SER A 40 3.03 16.62 7.15
N SER A 41 2.78 16.18 8.38
CA SER A 41 1.55 16.43 9.12
C SER A 41 1.86 16.83 10.54
N LEU A 42 1.01 17.68 11.11
CA LEU A 42 1.01 18.01 12.52
C LEU A 42 -0.11 17.26 13.22
N VAL A 43 0.20 16.64 14.32
CA VAL A 43 -0.72 15.84 15.13
C VAL A 43 -0.76 16.41 16.52
N TYR A 44 -1.95 16.55 17.10
CA TYR A 44 -2.17 17.17 18.42
C TYR A 44 -2.68 16.13 19.40
N HIS A 45 -1.88 15.84 20.41
CA HIS A 45 -2.10 14.81 21.42
C HIS A 45 -2.66 15.39 22.73
N LEU A 46 -3.42 14.58 23.47
CA LEU A 46 -3.80 14.91 24.85
C LEU A 46 -2.57 14.93 25.76
N ARG A 47 -1.60 14.05 25.52
CA ARG A 47 -0.41 13.85 26.34
C ARG A 47 0.87 13.91 25.50
N PRO A 48 2.04 14.14 26.14
CA PRO A 48 3.31 14.07 25.39
C PRO A 48 3.48 12.70 24.70
N PRO A 49 3.78 12.65 23.39
CA PRO A 49 3.96 11.38 22.66
C PRO A 49 5.21 10.58 23.08
N THR A 50 5.98 11.12 24.03
CA THR A 50 7.22 10.53 24.56
C THR A 50 7.03 9.74 25.86
N ARG A 51 5.80 9.44 26.28
CA ARG A 51 5.49 8.77 27.58
C ARG A 51 5.74 7.25 27.54
N VAL A 52 6.96 6.85 27.24
CA VAL A 52 7.41 5.46 27.28
C VAL A 52 7.71 5.07 28.73
N ARG A 53 7.10 4.00 29.25
CA ARG A 53 7.36 3.43 30.59
C ARG A 53 8.50 2.43 30.55
N GLN A 54 8.50 1.57 29.52
CA GLN A 54 9.45 0.47 29.44
C GLN A 54 9.74 0.14 27.98
N ILE A 55 10.97 -0.29 27.71
CA ILE A 55 11.38 -0.89 26.45
C ILE A 55 11.73 -2.35 26.74
N GLY A 56 11.01 -3.26 26.10
CA GLY A 56 11.23 -4.69 26.24
C GLY A 56 12.38 -5.22 25.39
N LYS A 57 12.64 -6.52 25.49
CA LYS A 57 13.68 -7.18 24.71
C LYS A 57 13.27 -7.27 23.22
N PRO A 58 14.09 -6.78 22.30
CA PRO A 58 13.80 -6.87 20.87
C PRO A 58 14.05 -8.30 20.35
N TRP A 59 13.38 -8.62 19.21
CA TRP A 59 13.63 -9.85 18.46
C TRP A 59 13.72 -9.59 16.96
N SER A 60 14.39 -10.49 16.24
CA SER A 60 14.60 -10.38 14.79
C SER A 60 13.41 -10.93 14.03
N ILE A 61 13.01 -10.19 12.98
CA ILE A 61 12.05 -10.63 11.95
C ILE A 61 12.70 -10.56 10.56
N ARG A 62 14.03 -10.54 10.48
CA ARG A 62 14.75 -10.53 9.21
C ARG A 62 14.48 -11.84 8.48
N PRO A 63 14.08 -11.77 7.19
CA PRO A 63 13.93 -12.96 6.38
C PRO A 63 15.29 -13.62 6.12
N GLU A 64 15.29 -14.94 5.99
CA GLU A 64 16.43 -15.67 5.44
C GLU A 64 16.47 -15.47 3.93
N ILE A 65 17.67 -15.21 3.39
CA ILE A 65 17.86 -15.00 1.96
C ILE A 65 18.15 -16.35 1.31
N ALA A 66 17.27 -16.78 0.38
CA ALA A 66 17.53 -17.91 -0.47
C ALA A 66 18.45 -17.51 -1.63
N ILE A 67 19.53 -18.26 -1.82
CA ILE A 67 20.43 -18.09 -2.95
C ILE A 67 19.92 -19.00 -4.09
N GLN A 68 19.82 -18.43 -5.29
CA GLN A 68 19.45 -19.18 -6.49
C GLN A 68 20.68 -19.38 -7.37
N ASP A 69 20.93 -20.65 -7.72
CA ASP A 69 22.06 -21.01 -8.58
C ASP A 69 21.75 -20.75 -10.06
N ASN A 70 20.48 -20.66 -10.45
CA ASN A 70 20.05 -20.48 -11.84
C ASN A 70 19.32 -19.15 -12.03
N LEU A 71 19.66 -18.43 -13.09
CA LEU A 71 18.95 -17.25 -13.54
C LEU A 71 17.72 -17.68 -14.37
N GLN A 72 16.55 -17.70 -13.75
CA GLN A 72 15.30 -18.15 -14.36
C GLN A 72 14.09 -17.42 -13.78
N ALA A 73 12.97 -17.43 -14.51
CA ALA A 73 11.70 -17.01 -13.98
C ALA A 73 11.24 -17.92 -12.84
N LEU A 74 10.62 -17.33 -11.82
CA LEU A 74 10.12 -18.04 -10.65
C LEU A 74 8.61 -17.89 -10.53
N SER A 75 7.98 -18.85 -9.88
CA SER A 75 6.55 -18.81 -9.57
C SER A 75 6.29 -19.25 -8.15
N PHE A 76 5.44 -18.48 -7.46
CA PHE A 76 5.03 -18.69 -6.07
C PHE A 76 3.51 -18.63 -5.96
N SER A 77 2.94 -19.37 -5.00
CA SER A 77 1.51 -19.28 -4.71
C SER A 77 1.30 -18.65 -3.35
N SER A 78 0.56 -17.54 -3.29
CA SER A 78 0.21 -16.88 -2.03
C SER A 78 -0.62 -17.78 -1.12
N SER A 79 -1.36 -18.76 -1.67
CA SER A 79 -2.16 -19.72 -0.90
C SER A 79 -1.31 -20.66 -0.02
N LYS A 80 -0.01 -20.75 -0.28
CA LYS A 80 0.94 -21.53 0.54
C LYS A 80 1.31 -20.83 1.85
N VAL A 81 1.04 -19.53 1.98
CA VAL A 81 1.22 -18.81 3.25
C VAL A 81 0.07 -19.17 4.19
N LEU A 82 0.41 -19.83 5.28
CA LEU A 82 -0.57 -20.31 6.25
C LEU A 82 -1.13 -19.16 7.10
N PRO A 83 -2.41 -19.21 7.49
CA PRO A 83 -3.01 -18.23 8.39
C PRO A 83 -2.32 -18.20 9.75
N HIS A 84 -2.23 -17.01 10.35
CA HIS A 84 -1.68 -16.79 11.68
C HIS A 84 -2.45 -15.70 12.43
N ALA A 85 -2.63 -15.87 13.75
CA ALA A 85 -3.38 -14.92 14.57
C ALA A 85 -2.61 -13.61 14.84
N ASP A 86 -1.29 -13.66 14.96
CA ASP A 86 -0.46 -12.44 15.08
C ASP A 86 -0.20 -11.85 13.68
N TYR A 87 -0.51 -10.58 13.50
CA TYR A 87 -0.39 -9.89 12.21
C TYR A 87 1.05 -9.82 11.67
N ILE A 88 2.03 -9.63 12.57
CA ILE A 88 3.45 -9.58 12.17
C ILE A 88 3.92 -10.97 11.74
N GLU A 89 3.59 -12.00 12.52
CA GLU A 89 3.97 -13.39 12.24
C GLU A 89 3.26 -13.97 11.01
N SER A 90 2.08 -13.42 10.66
CA SER A 90 1.34 -13.81 9.45
C SER A 90 2.06 -13.40 8.15
N ARG A 91 3.02 -12.47 8.21
CA ARG A 91 3.76 -11.96 7.06
C ARG A 91 4.90 -12.91 6.67
N LYS A 92 4.94 -13.30 5.40
CA LYS A 92 6.06 -14.07 4.82
C LYS A 92 6.64 -13.28 3.66
N THR A 93 7.88 -12.82 3.83
CA THR A 93 8.62 -12.11 2.78
C THR A 93 9.02 -13.09 1.68
N LEU A 94 8.67 -12.76 0.44
CA LEU A 94 8.97 -13.56 -0.76
C LEU A 94 10.11 -12.96 -1.56
N PHE A 95 10.15 -11.63 -1.67
CA PHE A 95 11.17 -10.91 -2.43
C PHE A 95 11.66 -9.72 -1.63
N LEU A 96 12.94 -9.41 -1.77
CA LEU A 96 13.52 -8.20 -1.19
C LEU A 96 14.76 -7.77 -1.96
N ASN A 97 15.00 -6.47 -1.95
CA ASN A 97 16.24 -5.83 -2.39
C ASN A 97 16.56 -4.64 -1.47
N HIS A 98 17.46 -3.74 -1.90
CA HIS A 98 17.84 -2.57 -1.10
C HIS A 98 16.73 -1.51 -0.97
N ASP A 99 15.77 -1.47 -1.90
CA ASP A 99 14.75 -0.43 -1.96
C ASP A 99 13.41 -0.88 -1.38
N MET A 100 13.10 -2.18 -1.50
CA MET A 100 11.79 -2.71 -1.14
C MET A 100 11.80 -4.17 -0.70
N SER A 101 10.69 -4.59 -0.07
CA SER A 101 10.34 -6.00 0.11
C SER A 101 8.89 -6.27 -0.25
N VAL A 102 8.62 -7.49 -0.72
CA VAL A 102 7.26 -7.97 -1.02
C VAL A 102 6.96 -9.17 -0.14
N SER A 103 5.85 -9.09 0.58
CA SER A 103 5.39 -10.11 1.51
C SER A 103 3.94 -10.49 1.25
N ILE A 104 3.56 -11.70 1.62
CA ILE A 104 2.16 -12.11 1.77
C ILE A 104 1.87 -12.23 3.26
N ALA A 105 0.77 -11.62 3.68
CA ALA A 105 0.20 -11.80 5.02
C ALA A 105 -1.13 -12.55 4.95
N ALA A 106 -1.36 -13.46 5.89
CA ALA A 106 -2.62 -14.19 6.02
C ALA A 106 -3.12 -14.12 7.48
N PRO A 107 -3.56 -12.93 7.96
CA PRO A 107 -4.06 -12.80 9.31
C PRO A 107 -5.44 -13.44 9.44
N ASN A 108 -5.69 -14.16 10.55
CA ASN A 108 -6.98 -14.75 10.88
C ASN A 108 -7.56 -14.26 12.22
N ALA A 109 -6.94 -13.23 12.80
CA ALA A 109 -7.42 -12.50 13.96
C ALA A 109 -7.08 -11.01 13.83
N ASN A 110 -7.81 -10.17 14.56
CA ASN A 110 -7.58 -8.73 14.61
C ASN A 110 -6.19 -8.41 15.17
N LEU A 111 -5.63 -7.30 14.73
CA LEU A 111 -4.48 -6.67 15.36
C LEU A 111 -4.99 -5.71 16.45
N ASP A 112 -5.36 -6.23 17.59
CA ASP A 112 -5.94 -5.49 18.73
C ASP A 112 -5.19 -5.70 20.04
N SER A 113 -4.36 -6.74 20.16
CA SER A 113 -3.57 -7.04 21.35
C SER A 113 -2.35 -6.13 21.53
N TYR A 114 -1.97 -5.38 20.50
CA TYR A 114 -0.91 -4.38 20.51
C TYR A 114 -1.11 -3.37 19.39
N PHE A 115 -0.42 -2.23 19.47
CA PHE A 115 -0.29 -1.27 18.40
C PHE A 115 0.95 -1.58 17.56
N PHE A 116 0.88 -1.33 16.28
CA PHE A 116 2.03 -1.55 15.39
C PHE A 116 2.48 -0.24 14.74
N LYS A 117 3.79 -0.09 14.59
CA LYS A 117 4.45 1.01 13.88
C LYS A 117 5.58 0.46 13.02
N ASN A 118 5.51 0.65 11.71
CA ASN A 118 6.66 0.42 10.83
C ASN A 118 7.51 1.70 10.77
N ALA A 119 8.68 1.67 11.38
CA ALA A 119 9.65 2.77 11.35
C ALA A 119 10.79 2.53 10.34
N ASP A 120 10.74 1.45 9.55
CA ASP A 120 11.67 1.16 8.46
C ASP A 120 11.17 1.67 7.12
N ALA A 121 9.86 1.52 6.85
CA ALA A 121 9.31 1.62 5.51
C ALA A 121 7.92 2.22 5.47
N ASP A 122 7.56 2.87 4.36
CA ASP A 122 6.16 3.01 3.97
C ASP A 122 5.63 1.63 3.59
N GLU A 123 4.35 1.37 3.84
CA GLU A 123 3.70 0.12 3.46
C GLU A 123 2.59 0.38 2.44
N MET A 124 2.58 -0.37 1.36
CA MET A 124 1.40 -0.57 0.52
C MET A 124 0.80 -1.92 0.91
N ILE A 125 -0.43 -1.92 1.40
CA ILE A 125 -1.18 -3.11 1.78
C ILE A 125 -2.29 -3.28 0.75
N PHE A 126 -2.20 -4.31 -0.08
CA PHE A 126 -3.23 -4.66 -1.05
C PHE A 126 -4.10 -5.79 -0.49
N ILE A 127 -5.40 -5.55 -0.40
CA ILE A 127 -6.37 -6.49 0.17
C ILE A 127 -6.81 -7.49 -0.90
N HIS A 128 -6.09 -8.60 -1.03
CA HIS A 128 -6.45 -9.63 -2.00
C HIS A 128 -7.69 -10.43 -1.57
N GLN A 129 -7.86 -10.66 -0.27
CA GLN A 129 -8.99 -11.39 0.31
C GLN A 129 -9.33 -10.82 1.66
N GLY A 130 -10.62 -10.74 1.95
CA GLY A 130 -11.16 -10.22 3.19
C GLY A 130 -11.57 -8.76 3.11
N SER A 131 -12.04 -8.25 4.24
CA SER A 131 -12.42 -6.86 4.45
C SER A 131 -12.24 -6.49 5.92
N GLY A 132 -12.23 -5.19 6.19
CA GLY A 132 -12.08 -4.66 7.53
C GLY A 132 -11.78 -3.17 7.54
N ARG A 133 -11.11 -2.73 8.57
CA ARG A 133 -10.69 -1.34 8.72
C ARG A 133 -9.30 -1.25 9.35
N LEU A 134 -8.55 -0.29 8.86
CA LEU A 134 -7.31 0.15 9.45
C LEU A 134 -7.61 1.34 10.36
N ILE A 135 -7.25 1.23 11.63
CA ILE A 135 -7.43 2.26 12.67
C ILE A 135 -6.07 2.85 12.98
N SER A 136 -5.96 4.17 12.98
CA SER A 136 -4.69 4.86 13.21
C SER A 136 -4.87 6.15 14.00
N SER A 137 -3.76 6.77 14.36
CA SER A 137 -3.74 8.12 14.96
C SER A 137 -4.36 9.21 14.07
N TYR A 138 -4.63 8.89 12.80
CA TYR A 138 -5.25 9.80 11.83
C TYR A 138 -6.75 9.56 11.65
N GLY A 139 -7.31 8.52 12.26
CA GLY A 139 -8.66 8.02 12.05
C GLY A 139 -8.68 6.66 11.35
N THR A 140 -9.81 6.30 10.79
CA THR A 140 -10.09 4.97 10.24
C THR A 140 -10.15 5.00 8.72
N VAL A 141 -9.49 4.05 8.05
CA VAL A 141 -9.61 3.79 6.62
C VAL A 141 -10.27 2.43 6.44
N ALA A 142 -11.46 2.40 5.83
CA ALA A 142 -12.10 1.15 5.44
C ALA A 142 -11.32 0.48 4.31
N CYS A 143 -11.13 -0.82 4.38
CA CYS A 143 -10.43 -1.61 3.38
C CYS A 143 -11.24 -2.86 3.03
N VAL A 144 -11.47 -3.03 1.74
CA VAL A 144 -12.22 -4.15 1.18
C VAL A 144 -11.41 -4.83 0.08
N TYR A 145 -11.95 -5.91 -0.45
CA TYR A 145 -11.35 -6.65 -1.57
C TYR A 145 -10.82 -5.71 -2.66
N VAL A 146 -9.57 -5.92 -3.04
CA VAL A 146 -8.76 -5.22 -4.06
C VAL A 146 -8.50 -3.73 -3.81
N ASP A 147 -8.62 -3.30 -2.56
CA ASP A 147 -8.13 -1.99 -2.14
C ASP A 147 -6.62 -1.99 -1.96
N TYR A 148 -5.99 -0.91 -2.37
CA TYR A 148 -4.67 -0.50 -1.91
C TYR A 148 -4.82 0.41 -0.71
N VAL A 149 -4.08 0.15 0.35
CA VAL A 149 -3.94 1.05 1.50
C VAL A 149 -2.47 1.44 1.63
N ILE A 150 -2.21 2.74 1.56
CA ILE A 150 -0.87 3.29 1.76
C ILE A 150 -0.74 3.77 3.19
N MET A 151 0.23 3.20 3.88
CA MET A 151 0.56 3.51 5.26
C MET A 151 1.91 4.22 5.31
N PRO A 152 1.95 5.53 5.59
CA PRO A 152 3.22 6.24 5.75
C PRO A 152 4.03 5.70 6.92
N ARG A 153 5.33 5.64 6.75
CA ARG A 153 6.29 5.26 7.79
C ARG A 153 6.06 6.04 9.09
N GLY A 154 6.12 5.34 10.20
CA GLY A 154 5.98 5.95 11.52
C GLY A 154 4.54 6.07 12.02
N THR A 155 3.55 5.80 11.19
CA THR A 155 2.15 5.77 11.61
C THR A 155 1.90 4.61 12.57
N VAL A 156 1.24 4.91 13.69
CA VAL A 156 0.75 3.88 14.62
C VAL A 156 -0.61 3.41 14.16
N TYR A 157 -0.81 2.09 14.06
CA TYR A 157 -2.07 1.53 13.61
C TYR A 157 -2.43 0.19 14.23
N GLN A 158 -3.69 -0.17 14.11
CA GLN A 158 -4.28 -1.48 14.33
C GLN A 158 -5.13 -1.87 13.12
N MET A 159 -5.50 -3.15 13.01
CA MET A 159 -6.38 -3.65 11.97
C MET A 159 -7.48 -4.51 12.57
N GLU A 160 -8.70 -4.22 12.21
CA GLU A 160 -9.88 -5.05 12.50
C GLU A 160 -10.40 -5.67 11.21
N PHE A 161 -10.72 -6.96 11.27
CA PHE A 161 -11.19 -7.72 10.12
C PHE A 161 -12.66 -8.10 10.30
N ASP A 162 -13.45 -7.92 9.25
CA ASP A 162 -14.84 -8.41 9.19
C ASP A 162 -14.88 -9.89 8.81
N THR A 163 -13.76 -10.44 8.35
CA THR A 163 -13.64 -11.79 7.81
C THR A 163 -12.57 -12.58 8.57
N THR A 164 -12.75 -13.91 8.64
CA THR A 164 -11.78 -14.83 9.27
C THR A 164 -10.68 -15.27 8.32
N GLU A 165 -10.91 -15.16 7.02
CA GLU A 165 -9.93 -15.47 5.99
C GLU A 165 -9.48 -14.19 5.31
N ASN A 166 -8.25 -13.80 5.58
CA ASN A 166 -7.67 -12.59 5.00
C ASN A 166 -6.35 -12.92 4.30
N ARG A 167 -6.09 -12.20 3.22
CA ARG A 167 -4.83 -12.30 2.48
C ARG A 167 -4.45 -10.97 1.90
N HIS A 168 -3.28 -10.50 2.28
CA HIS A 168 -2.77 -9.21 1.85
C HIS A 168 -1.44 -9.38 1.13
N LEU A 169 -1.27 -8.69 0.00
CA LEU A 169 0.05 -8.44 -0.55
C LEU A 169 0.58 -7.16 0.07
N ILE A 170 1.76 -7.22 0.67
CA ILE A 170 2.38 -6.07 1.34
C ILE A 170 3.68 -5.73 0.62
N VAL A 171 3.79 -4.50 0.17
CA VAL A 171 5.03 -3.92 -0.34
C VAL A 171 5.53 -2.90 0.67
N GLU A 172 6.71 -3.13 1.22
CA GLU A 172 7.40 -2.18 2.10
C GLU A 172 8.47 -1.43 1.29
N SER A 173 8.49 -0.12 1.39
CA SER A 173 9.42 0.75 0.66
C SER A 173 10.27 1.58 1.60
N HIS A 174 11.59 1.56 1.39
CA HIS A 174 12.48 2.45 2.13
C HIS A 174 12.37 3.93 1.72
N GLY A 175 11.83 4.21 0.53
CA GLY A 175 11.41 5.54 0.08
C GLY A 175 9.90 5.74 0.23
N PRO A 176 9.40 6.99 0.14
CA PRO A 176 7.96 7.24 0.17
C PRO A 176 7.24 6.60 -1.01
N ILE A 177 6.09 5.96 -0.76
CA ILE A 177 5.18 5.47 -1.80
C ILE A 177 4.23 6.62 -2.17
N ARG A 178 4.23 7.02 -3.44
CA ARG A 178 3.46 8.16 -3.94
C ARG A 178 2.68 7.78 -5.20
N THR A 179 1.62 8.53 -5.46
CA THR A 179 0.99 8.51 -6.79
C THR A 179 1.93 9.16 -7.80
N PRO A 180 1.97 8.68 -9.06
CA PRO A 180 2.92 9.16 -10.04
C PRO A 180 2.84 10.66 -10.29
N SER A 181 3.99 11.32 -10.32
CA SER A 181 4.08 12.77 -10.54
C SER A 181 3.56 13.19 -11.92
N ARG A 182 3.65 12.30 -12.91
CA ARG A 182 3.13 12.52 -14.28
C ARG A 182 1.62 12.75 -14.36
N TYR A 183 0.87 12.32 -13.35
CA TYR A 183 -0.59 12.49 -13.29
C TYR A 183 -1.03 13.80 -12.65
N ARG A 184 -0.09 14.65 -12.26
CA ARG A 184 -0.39 15.92 -11.60
C ARG A 184 0.25 17.09 -12.31
N ASN A 185 -0.40 18.23 -12.25
CA ASN A 185 0.19 19.50 -12.65
C ASN A 185 1.13 20.05 -11.53
N ASN A 186 1.80 21.14 -11.81
CA ASN A 186 2.71 21.81 -10.86
C ASN A 186 1.99 22.43 -9.65
N MET A 187 0.66 22.51 -9.65
CA MET A 187 -0.17 22.96 -8.54
C MET A 187 -0.61 21.80 -7.62
N GLY A 188 -0.29 20.55 -8.02
CA GLY A 188 -0.62 19.34 -7.26
C GLY A 188 -1.97 18.69 -7.62
N GLN A 189 -2.76 19.29 -8.51
CA GLN A 189 -4.04 18.77 -8.97
C GLN A 189 -3.82 17.62 -9.96
N TYR A 190 -4.67 16.57 -9.88
CA TYR A 190 -4.67 15.50 -10.88
C TYR A 190 -5.13 16.01 -12.25
N LEU A 191 -4.46 15.55 -13.29
CA LEU A 191 -4.78 15.86 -14.68
C LEU A 191 -6.04 15.10 -15.12
N GLU A 192 -6.84 15.67 -16.02
CA GLU A 192 -8.08 15.03 -16.51
C GLU A 192 -7.85 13.66 -17.18
N HIS A 193 -6.68 13.42 -17.73
CA HIS A 193 -6.29 12.13 -18.33
C HIS A 193 -5.57 11.20 -17.35
N SER A 194 -5.50 11.56 -16.08
CA SER A 194 -5.04 10.65 -15.03
C SER A 194 -6.00 9.47 -14.91
N PRO A 195 -5.50 8.24 -14.62
CA PRO A 195 -6.36 7.08 -14.44
C PRO A 195 -7.21 7.11 -13.16
N PHE A 196 -7.02 8.11 -12.32
CA PHE A 196 -7.78 8.37 -11.08
C PHE A 196 -7.70 9.85 -10.71
N CYS A 197 -8.59 10.31 -9.84
CA CYS A 197 -8.61 11.69 -9.34
C CYS A 197 -8.77 11.73 -7.82
N GLU A 198 -8.87 12.93 -7.24
CA GLU A 198 -8.95 13.15 -5.80
C GLU A 198 -10.16 12.46 -5.14
N ARG A 199 -11.26 12.26 -5.87
CA ARG A 199 -12.50 11.63 -5.37
C ARG A 199 -12.38 10.14 -5.14
N ASP A 200 -11.44 9.47 -5.80
CA ASP A 200 -11.27 8.03 -5.77
C ASP A 200 -10.50 7.57 -4.53
N PHE A 201 -9.93 8.51 -3.77
CA PHE A 201 -9.18 8.17 -2.57
C PHE A 201 -10.06 8.04 -1.34
N LYS A 202 -9.88 6.93 -0.63
CA LYS A 202 -10.43 6.68 0.70
C LYS A 202 -9.54 7.36 1.73
N LEU A 203 -10.05 8.42 2.34
CA LEU A 203 -9.32 9.21 3.34
C LEU A 203 -9.66 8.71 4.74
N PRO A 204 -8.78 8.93 5.75
CA PRO A 204 -9.12 8.64 7.13
C PRO A 204 -10.40 9.36 7.55
N GLN A 205 -11.26 8.66 8.26
CA GLN A 205 -12.52 9.18 8.81
C GLN A 205 -12.64 8.80 10.27
N ASN A 206 -13.62 9.38 10.98
CA ASN A 206 -13.95 8.99 12.35
C ASN A 206 -12.72 8.99 13.28
N LEU A 207 -12.07 10.15 13.43
CA LEU A 207 -11.00 10.31 14.40
C LEU A 207 -11.58 10.15 15.81
N GLU A 208 -11.28 9.03 16.45
CA GLU A 208 -11.65 8.75 17.83
C GLU A 208 -10.47 9.09 18.74
N THR A 209 -10.73 9.93 19.75
CA THR A 209 -9.70 10.33 20.71
C THR A 209 -9.80 9.50 21.97
N HIS A 210 -8.74 8.78 22.30
CA HIS A 210 -8.64 7.95 23.49
C HIS A 210 -7.90 8.67 24.61
N ASP A 211 -8.53 8.80 25.78
CA ASP A 211 -7.98 9.51 26.95
C ASP A 211 -7.50 8.56 28.06
N GLU A 212 -7.45 7.27 27.80
CA GLU A 212 -7.10 6.25 28.78
C GLU A 212 -5.62 6.28 29.13
N GLU A 213 -5.34 6.24 30.41
CA GLU A 213 -4.02 5.91 30.98
C GLU A 213 -3.95 4.44 31.35
N GLY A 214 -2.78 3.82 31.13
CA GLY A 214 -2.62 2.39 31.37
C GLY A 214 -1.28 1.86 30.84
N GLU A 215 -1.31 0.63 30.43
CA GLU A 215 -0.16 -0.04 29.80
C GLU A 215 -0.56 -0.47 28.39
N PHE A 216 -0.01 0.24 27.41
CA PHE A 216 -0.31 0.02 26.01
C PHE A 216 0.95 -0.43 25.28
N LEU A 217 0.90 -1.66 24.75
CA LEU A 217 2.02 -2.24 24.03
C LEU A 217 2.05 -1.72 22.59
N LEU A 218 3.15 -1.06 22.22
CA LEU A 218 3.46 -0.66 20.85
C LEU A 218 4.65 -1.47 20.35
N ARG A 219 4.49 -2.25 19.30
CA ARG A 219 5.58 -2.96 18.61
C ARG A 219 6.09 -2.10 17.46
N ILE A 220 7.34 -1.67 17.56
CA ILE A 220 8.00 -0.82 16.56
C ILE A 220 8.95 -1.69 15.74
N LYS A 221 8.68 -1.79 14.43
CA LYS A 221 9.60 -2.41 13.49
C LYS A 221 10.70 -1.41 13.10
N LYS A 222 11.96 -1.77 13.37
CA LYS A 222 13.14 -0.98 12.96
C LYS A 222 14.33 -1.87 12.67
N ARG A 223 14.97 -1.70 11.49
CA ARG A 223 16.16 -2.44 11.03
C ARG A 223 15.95 -3.97 11.04
N GLY A 224 14.73 -4.40 10.64
CA GLY A 224 14.37 -5.82 10.65
C GLY A 224 14.26 -6.44 12.05
N MET A 225 14.06 -5.62 13.06
CA MET A 225 13.81 -6.01 14.44
C MET A 225 12.46 -5.47 14.91
N ILE A 226 11.81 -6.16 15.82
CA ILE A 226 10.66 -5.63 16.57
C ILE A 226 11.13 -5.19 17.94
N TYR A 227 10.81 -3.95 18.30
CA TYR A 227 11.08 -3.35 19.60
C TYR A 227 9.75 -3.17 20.34
N PRO A 228 9.48 -3.89 21.43
CA PRO A 228 8.26 -3.68 22.22
C PRO A 228 8.44 -2.48 23.15
N PHE A 229 7.59 -1.49 23.00
CA PHE A 229 7.51 -0.29 23.84
C PHE A 229 6.22 -0.31 24.65
N LEU A 230 6.30 -0.09 25.94
CA LEU A 230 5.14 0.06 26.80
C LEU A 230 4.88 1.54 27.05
N TYR A 231 3.76 2.03 26.54
CA TYR A 231 3.32 3.41 26.72
C TYR A 231 2.41 3.58 27.94
N ALA A 232 2.46 4.77 28.54
CA ALA A 232 1.67 5.11 29.73
C ALA A 232 0.24 5.59 29.43
N ASN A 233 -0.08 5.83 28.17
CA ASN A 233 -1.38 6.24 27.67
C ASN A 233 -1.69 5.60 26.34
N HIS A 234 -2.96 5.58 25.98
CA HIS A 234 -3.41 5.04 24.71
C HIS A 234 -2.74 5.78 23.53
N PRO A 235 -2.15 5.08 22.52
CA PRO A 235 -1.45 5.72 21.40
C PRO A 235 -2.34 6.53 20.46
N PHE A 236 -3.67 6.35 20.50
CA PHE A 236 -4.64 7.13 19.71
C PHE A 236 -5.24 8.28 20.54
N ASP A 237 -4.43 8.98 21.33
CA ASP A 237 -4.84 10.14 22.12
C ASP A 237 -4.90 11.45 21.31
N VAL A 238 -4.99 11.35 20.01
CA VAL A 238 -5.00 12.45 19.05
C VAL A 238 -6.35 13.13 19.03
N VAL A 239 -6.37 14.44 19.22
CA VAL A 239 -7.59 15.28 19.19
C VAL A 239 -7.81 15.93 17.84
N GLY A 240 -6.78 16.01 17.02
CA GLY A 240 -6.84 16.55 15.67
C GLY A 240 -5.48 16.50 14.99
N TRP A 241 -5.49 16.63 13.68
CA TRP A 241 -4.31 16.67 12.84
C TRP A 241 -4.58 17.42 11.54
N ASP A 242 -3.51 17.91 10.92
CA ASP A 242 -3.56 18.47 9.58
C ASP A 242 -2.26 18.18 8.81
N GLY A 243 -2.34 18.16 7.50
CA GLY A 243 -1.17 18.06 6.63
C GLY A 243 -1.35 17.19 5.41
N TYR A 244 -0.24 16.62 4.94
CA TYR A 244 -0.12 15.89 3.67
C TYR A 244 0.37 14.45 3.84
N ASN A 245 0.85 14.08 5.04
CA ASN A 245 1.41 12.78 5.35
C ASN A 245 0.47 12.00 6.26
N TYR A 246 -0.41 11.21 5.68
CA TYR A 246 -1.46 10.44 6.36
C TYR A 246 -1.79 9.15 5.59
N PRO A 247 -2.38 8.12 6.23
CA PRO A 247 -2.84 6.91 5.56
C PRO A 247 -3.95 7.22 4.56
N TYR A 248 -4.00 6.48 3.44
CA TYR A 248 -5.10 6.58 2.48
C TYR A 248 -5.28 5.27 1.72
N GLY A 249 -6.47 5.06 1.17
CA GLY A 249 -6.77 3.93 0.31
C GLY A 249 -7.22 4.36 -1.08
N ILE A 250 -7.20 3.42 -2.02
CA ILE A 250 -7.81 3.52 -3.34
C ILE A 250 -8.16 2.11 -3.82
N SER A 251 -9.33 1.95 -4.43
CA SER A 251 -9.70 0.68 -5.05
C SER A 251 -9.01 0.52 -6.40
N ILE A 252 -8.58 -0.70 -6.72
CA ILE A 252 -8.10 -1.00 -8.07
C ILE A 252 -9.20 -0.80 -9.12
N PHE A 253 -10.48 -0.90 -8.71
CA PHE A 253 -11.62 -0.67 -9.60
C PHE A 253 -11.83 0.81 -9.97
N ASP A 254 -11.24 1.74 -9.20
CA ASP A 254 -11.28 3.16 -9.51
C ASP A 254 -10.08 3.59 -10.38
N PHE A 255 -9.29 2.63 -10.85
CA PHE A 255 -8.17 2.86 -11.75
C PHE A 255 -8.63 2.68 -13.20
N GLU A 256 -8.67 3.76 -13.96
CA GLU A 256 -9.21 3.82 -15.33
C GLU A 256 -8.11 4.24 -16.34
N PRO A 257 -7.21 3.32 -16.75
CA PRO A 257 -6.17 3.66 -17.72
C PRO A 257 -6.78 3.97 -19.09
N ILE A 258 -6.29 5.04 -19.73
CA ILE A 258 -6.79 5.46 -21.02
C ILE A 258 -6.52 4.43 -22.13
N THR A 259 -7.42 4.40 -23.12
CA THR A 259 -7.29 3.62 -24.35
C THR A 259 -7.08 4.56 -25.52
N GLY A 260 -6.20 4.19 -26.45
CA GLY A 260 -5.87 5.00 -27.62
C GLY A 260 -6.12 4.28 -28.95
N ARG A 261 -5.91 5.02 -30.06
CA ARG A 261 -5.94 4.41 -31.39
C ARG A 261 -4.78 3.46 -31.61
N ILE A 262 -3.60 3.84 -31.13
CA ILE A 262 -2.37 3.04 -31.18
C ILE A 262 -2.06 2.47 -29.79
N HIS A 263 -1.11 1.55 -29.74
CA HIS A 263 -0.67 0.94 -28.49
C HIS A 263 -0.33 1.97 -27.40
N MET A 264 -0.98 1.79 -26.26
CA MET A 264 -0.70 2.57 -25.07
C MET A 264 0.36 1.84 -24.23
N PRO A 265 1.53 2.46 -24.01
CA PRO A 265 2.65 1.77 -23.35
C PRO A 265 2.39 1.51 -21.86
N PRO A 266 3.07 0.51 -21.25
CA PRO A 266 2.87 0.11 -19.86
C PRO A 266 2.80 1.21 -18.80
N PRO A 267 3.50 2.38 -18.91
CA PRO A 267 3.36 3.46 -17.94
C PRO A 267 1.96 3.99 -17.69
N ILE A 268 0.98 3.75 -18.60
CA ILE A 268 -0.42 4.12 -18.34
C ILE A 268 -1.05 3.29 -17.21
N HIS A 269 -0.47 2.13 -16.90
CA HIS A 269 -0.91 1.25 -15.83
C HIS A 269 -0.27 1.56 -14.47
N GLN A 270 0.60 2.57 -14.39
CA GLN A 270 1.33 2.89 -13.17
C GLN A 270 0.37 3.47 -12.11
N GLN A 271 0.24 2.75 -11.00
CA GLN A 271 -0.60 3.12 -9.85
C GLN A 271 0.17 3.95 -8.82
N PHE A 272 1.38 3.51 -8.49
CA PHE A 272 2.27 4.17 -7.53
C PHE A 272 3.70 4.19 -8.04
N GLU A 273 4.48 5.11 -7.48
CA GLU A 273 5.92 5.17 -7.64
C GLU A 273 6.63 5.32 -6.29
N ALA A 274 7.81 4.75 -6.19
CA ALA A 274 8.73 4.94 -5.10
C ALA A 274 10.16 4.95 -5.63
N LYS A 275 11.13 5.23 -4.74
CA LYS A 275 12.53 5.14 -5.14
C LYS A 275 12.89 3.70 -5.47
N GLY A 276 13.34 3.46 -6.70
CA GLY A 276 13.84 2.16 -7.16
C GLY A 276 12.77 1.21 -7.71
N PHE A 277 11.47 1.55 -7.65
CA PHE A 277 10.43 0.71 -8.25
C PHE A 277 9.14 1.48 -8.57
N VAL A 278 8.28 0.85 -9.37
CA VAL A 278 6.92 1.29 -9.66
C VAL A 278 5.93 0.16 -9.37
N ILE A 279 4.68 0.51 -9.11
CA ILE A 279 3.57 -0.43 -8.99
C ILE A 279 2.58 -0.12 -10.10
N CYS A 280 2.27 -1.12 -10.92
CA CYS A 280 1.32 -1.03 -12.01
C CYS A 280 0.08 -1.88 -11.70
N SER A 281 -1.10 -1.36 -12.07
CA SER A 281 -2.37 -2.06 -12.03
C SER A 281 -2.82 -2.38 -13.43
N PHE A 282 -2.80 -3.65 -13.80
CA PHE A 282 -3.35 -4.12 -15.07
C PHE A 282 -4.81 -4.48 -14.82
N VAL A 283 -5.69 -3.56 -15.18
CA VAL A 283 -7.14 -3.68 -15.00
C VAL A 283 -7.83 -3.89 -16.34
N PRO A 284 -9.08 -4.41 -16.36
CA PRO A 284 -9.87 -4.47 -17.57
C PRO A 284 -10.01 -3.08 -18.22
N ARG A 285 -9.73 -3.01 -19.51
CA ARG A 285 -9.93 -1.82 -20.32
C ARG A 285 -10.29 -2.21 -21.76
N LEU A 286 -10.83 -1.29 -22.53
CA LEU A 286 -11.01 -1.52 -23.98
C LEU A 286 -9.65 -1.68 -24.66
N TYR A 287 -9.63 -2.47 -25.71
CA TYR A 287 -8.43 -2.61 -26.55
C TYR A 287 -8.15 -1.34 -27.35
N ASP A 288 -6.88 -1.14 -27.68
CA ASP A 288 -6.49 -0.08 -28.60
C ASP A 288 -7.17 -0.30 -29.94
N TYR A 289 -7.75 0.76 -30.53
CA TYR A 289 -8.74 0.64 -31.60
C TYR A 289 -8.18 0.84 -33.02
N HIS A 290 -6.86 0.72 -33.23
CA HIS A 290 -6.34 0.65 -34.59
C HIS A 290 -6.81 -0.68 -35.24
N PRO A 291 -7.19 -0.67 -36.55
CA PRO A 291 -7.67 -1.91 -37.21
C PRO A 291 -6.70 -3.09 -37.11
N ASP A 292 -5.40 -2.81 -37.13
CA ASP A 292 -4.33 -3.81 -37.00
C ASP A 292 -3.74 -3.86 -35.58
N ALA A 293 -4.46 -3.42 -34.56
CA ALA A 293 -3.99 -3.51 -33.18
C ALA A 293 -3.85 -4.98 -32.74
N ILE A 294 -2.81 -5.26 -31.97
CA ILE A 294 -2.58 -6.54 -31.32
C ILE A 294 -2.90 -6.37 -29.84
N PRO A 295 -4.02 -6.93 -29.33
CA PRO A 295 -4.42 -6.79 -27.94
C PRO A 295 -3.45 -7.40 -26.93
N ALA A 296 -2.83 -8.55 -27.26
CA ALA A 296 -1.84 -9.17 -26.41
C ALA A 296 -0.57 -8.33 -26.31
N PRO A 297 0.08 -8.26 -25.14
CA PRO A 297 1.33 -7.51 -24.99
C PRO A 297 2.46 -8.11 -25.85
N TYR A 298 3.44 -7.29 -26.19
CA TYR A 298 4.64 -7.75 -26.90
C TYR A 298 5.61 -8.44 -25.94
N HIS A 299 6.52 -9.27 -26.52
CA HIS A 299 7.68 -9.75 -25.78
C HIS A 299 8.60 -8.57 -25.45
N HIS A 300 9.19 -8.56 -24.27
CA HIS A 300 10.09 -7.50 -23.85
C HIS A 300 11.18 -8.02 -22.90
N SER A 301 12.16 -7.19 -22.67
CA SER A 301 13.19 -7.39 -21.65
C SER A 301 13.27 -6.15 -20.80
N ASN A 302 13.05 -6.28 -19.51
CA ASN A 302 13.40 -5.23 -18.57
C ASN A 302 14.91 -5.29 -18.35
N ILE A 303 15.63 -4.26 -18.80
CA ILE A 303 17.11 -4.31 -18.83
C ILE A 303 17.71 -4.08 -17.45
N ASP A 304 17.06 -3.26 -16.63
CA ASP A 304 17.59 -2.72 -15.37
C ASP A 304 16.66 -2.96 -14.16
N SER A 305 15.58 -3.71 -14.36
CA SER A 305 14.63 -4.00 -13.29
C SER A 305 14.04 -5.41 -13.40
N ASP A 306 13.86 -6.07 -12.28
CA ASP A 306 13.07 -7.28 -12.20
C ASP A 306 11.58 -6.93 -12.28
N GLU A 307 10.76 -7.86 -12.78
CA GLU A 307 9.30 -7.71 -12.81
C GLU A 307 8.64 -8.76 -11.91
N ILE A 308 7.82 -8.31 -10.96
CA ILE A 308 6.98 -9.16 -10.13
C ILE A 308 5.54 -8.96 -10.56
N LEU A 309 4.87 -10.01 -11.03
CA LEU A 309 3.45 -10.00 -11.35
C LEU A 309 2.68 -10.74 -10.24
N TYR A 310 1.63 -10.10 -9.73
CA TYR A 310 0.67 -10.70 -8.80
C TYR A 310 -0.69 -10.83 -9.48
N TYR A 311 -1.14 -12.05 -9.65
CA TYR A 311 -2.38 -12.35 -10.35
C TYR A 311 -3.56 -12.36 -9.38
N VAL A 312 -4.37 -11.31 -9.46
CA VAL A 312 -5.42 -11.04 -8.47
C VAL A 312 -6.69 -11.80 -8.81
N ASP A 313 -7.22 -11.59 -10.01
CA ASP A 313 -8.47 -12.18 -10.49
C ASP A 313 -8.55 -12.12 -12.01
N GLY A 314 -9.45 -12.91 -12.62
CA GLY A 314 -9.77 -12.85 -14.04
C GLY A 314 -9.09 -13.92 -14.90
N ASP A 315 -9.38 -13.86 -16.19
CA ASP A 315 -8.74 -14.66 -17.23
C ASP A 315 -7.59 -13.88 -17.87
N PHE A 316 -6.39 -14.43 -17.76
CA PHE A 316 -5.18 -13.74 -18.19
C PHE A 316 -4.85 -14.04 -19.63
N MET A 317 -5.28 -13.17 -20.57
CA MET A 317 -5.11 -13.35 -22.03
C MET A 317 -3.70 -13.77 -22.44
N SER A 318 -2.68 -13.24 -21.79
CA SER A 318 -1.26 -13.49 -22.14
C SER A 318 -0.67 -14.73 -21.45
N ARG A 319 -1.40 -15.41 -20.58
CA ARG A 319 -0.89 -16.51 -19.75
C ARG A 319 -1.81 -17.72 -19.82
N ASN A 320 -1.22 -18.91 -19.79
CA ASN A 320 -1.94 -20.17 -19.65
C ASN A 320 -1.66 -20.74 -18.25
N ASN A 321 -2.67 -21.34 -17.61
CA ASN A 321 -2.54 -22.06 -16.34
C ASN A 321 -2.07 -21.21 -15.13
N ILE A 322 -2.34 -19.91 -15.12
CA ILE A 322 -2.11 -19.06 -13.95
C ILE A 322 -3.31 -19.14 -13.01
N GLN A 323 -3.04 -19.22 -11.73
CA GLN A 323 -4.07 -19.28 -10.68
C GLN A 323 -4.15 -17.94 -9.94
N LYS A 324 -5.34 -17.63 -9.43
CA LYS A 324 -5.58 -16.50 -8.53
C LYS A 324 -4.64 -16.57 -7.32
N GLY A 325 -4.00 -15.45 -6.98
CA GLY A 325 -3.03 -15.38 -5.90
C GLY A 325 -1.63 -15.92 -6.23
N GLN A 326 -1.36 -16.25 -7.48
CA GLN A 326 -0.02 -16.61 -7.93
C GLN A 326 0.85 -15.36 -8.10
N LEU A 327 2.15 -15.50 -7.81
CA LEU A 327 3.17 -14.50 -8.11
C LEU A 327 4.17 -15.08 -9.08
N THR A 328 4.63 -14.28 -10.04
CA THR A 328 5.78 -14.63 -10.89
C THR A 328 6.85 -13.55 -10.79
N LEU A 329 8.11 -13.97 -10.79
CA LEU A 329 9.28 -13.11 -10.88
C LEU A 329 9.94 -13.34 -12.24
N HIS A 330 10.13 -12.28 -12.99
CA HIS A 330 10.88 -12.25 -14.24
C HIS A 330 12.15 -11.43 -14.00
N PRO A 331 13.33 -12.08 -13.96
CA PRO A 331 14.59 -11.38 -13.74
C PRO A 331 14.93 -10.42 -14.87
N SER A 332 15.62 -9.33 -14.52
CA SER A 332 16.12 -8.35 -15.47
C SER A 332 17.05 -8.98 -16.52
N GLY A 333 17.06 -8.42 -17.72
CA GLY A 333 17.90 -8.88 -18.83
C GLY A 333 17.41 -10.16 -19.55
N ILE A 334 16.34 -10.81 -19.07
CA ILE A 334 15.79 -12.00 -19.72
C ILE A 334 14.53 -11.63 -20.50
N PRO A 335 14.45 -11.95 -21.82
CA PRO A 335 13.24 -11.77 -22.60
C PRO A 335 12.09 -12.61 -22.04
N HIS A 336 10.93 -11.97 -21.87
CA HIS A 336 9.69 -12.64 -21.47
C HIS A 336 8.48 -11.97 -22.15
N GLY A 337 7.31 -12.57 -22.03
CA GLY A 337 6.12 -12.06 -22.72
C GLY A 337 4.96 -13.05 -22.69
N PRO A 338 3.99 -12.90 -23.60
CA PRO A 338 2.84 -13.78 -23.69
C PRO A 338 3.24 -15.22 -24.00
N HIS A 339 2.46 -16.15 -23.47
CA HIS A 339 2.66 -17.58 -23.77
C HIS A 339 2.39 -17.87 -25.25
N PRO A 340 2.97 -18.98 -25.80
CA PRO A 340 2.80 -19.33 -27.18
C PRO A 340 1.34 -19.35 -27.65
N GLY A 341 1.05 -18.77 -28.79
CA GLY A 341 -0.28 -18.65 -29.38
C GLY A 341 -1.17 -17.56 -28.81
N ALA A 342 -0.77 -16.84 -27.73
CA ALA A 342 -1.59 -15.79 -27.14
C ALA A 342 -1.70 -14.57 -28.05
N ILE A 343 -0.65 -14.20 -28.76
CA ILE A 343 -0.66 -13.09 -29.72
C ILE A 343 -1.62 -13.41 -30.87
N GLU A 344 -1.47 -14.56 -31.49
CA GLU A 344 -2.30 -14.97 -32.63
C GLU A 344 -3.78 -15.06 -32.28
N ARG A 345 -4.11 -15.57 -31.08
CA ARG A 345 -5.50 -15.63 -30.59
C ARG A 345 -6.09 -14.24 -30.29
N SER A 346 -5.26 -13.25 -30.00
CA SER A 346 -5.73 -11.90 -29.71
C SER A 346 -6.03 -11.06 -30.93
N ILE A 347 -5.47 -11.43 -32.10
CA ILE A 347 -5.68 -10.69 -33.36
C ILE A 347 -7.15 -10.75 -33.75
N GLY A 348 -7.74 -9.58 -34.07
CA GLY A 348 -9.13 -9.47 -34.49
C GLY A 348 -10.13 -9.37 -33.32
N LEU A 349 -9.69 -9.38 -32.07
CA LEU A 349 -10.54 -9.02 -30.94
C LEU A 349 -10.91 -7.53 -31.05
N SER A 350 -12.20 -7.23 -30.98
CA SER A 350 -12.71 -5.86 -31.19
C SER A 350 -12.92 -5.13 -29.87
N LEU A 351 -13.27 -3.85 -29.98
CA LEU A 351 -13.60 -2.97 -28.85
C LEU A 351 -14.70 -3.49 -27.90
N ILE A 352 -15.54 -4.41 -28.38
CA ILE A 352 -16.58 -5.04 -27.54
C ILE A 352 -16.02 -6.19 -26.67
N HIS A 353 -14.78 -6.62 -26.92
CA HIS A 353 -14.10 -7.58 -26.08
C HIS A 353 -13.30 -6.83 -25.03
N ILE A 354 -13.65 -6.99 -23.76
CA ILE A 354 -12.98 -6.41 -22.63
C ILE A 354 -11.89 -7.38 -22.17
N SER A 355 -10.70 -6.89 -21.89
CA SER A 355 -9.71 -7.68 -21.16
C SER A 355 -10.20 -7.85 -19.73
N GLU A 356 -10.71 -9.02 -19.42
CA GLU A 356 -11.38 -9.45 -18.17
C GLU A 356 -10.69 -9.00 -16.85
N PRO A 357 -11.46 -8.84 -15.73
CA PRO A 357 -12.83 -9.28 -15.50
C PRO A 357 -13.88 -8.17 -15.63
N THR A 358 -15.07 -8.56 -16.02
CA THR A 358 -16.23 -7.67 -16.07
C THR A 358 -16.59 -7.16 -14.68
N ARG A 359 -16.72 -5.84 -14.51
CA ARG A 359 -17.42 -5.27 -13.34
C ARG A 359 -18.84 -5.82 -13.29
N PRO A 360 -19.33 -6.34 -12.17
CA PRO A 360 -20.75 -6.34 -11.93
C PRO A 360 -21.20 -4.88 -11.72
N TYR A 361 -22.11 -4.42 -12.55
CA TYR A 361 -22.78 -3.13 -12.38
C TYR A 361 -23.68 -3.16 -11.14
#